data_c02ce969fa24f9cc5284b8ffff0ef2e0
#
_entry.id   c02ce969fa24f9cc5284b8ffff0ef2e0
#
_cell.length_a   1.000
_cell.length_b   1.000
_cell.length_c   1.000
_cell.angle_alpha   90.00
_cell.angle_beta   90.00
_cell.angle_gamma   90.00
#
_symmetry.space_group_name_H-M   'P 1'
#
loop_
_entity.id
_entity.type
_entity.pdbx_description
1 polymer ?
#
loop_
_entity_poly.entity_id
_entity_poly.type
_entity_poly.pdbx_seq_one_letter_code
_entity_poly.pdbx_strand_id
1 'polypeptide(L)'
;MLIHVLLFIVGLILLIKGGDIFVDSSVGIARRFGLSELIIGATVVSLGTTLPEAFVSVGSALRGYGEISYGNAVGSIICNTALIAALSIFIRPSEIDRKLFKIPAIFFFISSAFYVISAYCFGTFSRFTGFILLLLFLIYMFFTVFKSKDSISSDLVLKKDSVTGSENILLFKNILTLVIGVVLISLGANLLIDNGIKLSYALGIPETVIALTFIAFGTSLPELTTAVTSLIKGHGSLSLGNIIGANLLNIVFVSGLSVSLSPFDLPSDKLLLGMNSSLILDMPIMIISMLLLCIPALMKGKVYRIQGAFLLMIYTVFCFLQFFI
;
A
#
# COMPACT_ATOMS: atom_id res chain seq x y z
N MET A 1 24.72 1.10 16.04
CA MET A 1 23.27 1.23 16.21
C MET A 1 22.75 2.62 15.80
N LEU A 2 23.17 3.74 16.42
CA LEU A 2 22.67 5.09 16.09
C LEU A 2 22.78 5.45 14.61
N ILE A 3 23.90 5.17 13.95
CA ILE A 3 24.08 5.45 12.51
C ILE A 3 23.06 4.71 11.64
N HIS A 4 22.70 3.46 11.99
CA HIS A 4 21.73 2.67 11.23
C HIS A 4 20.30 3.22 11.42
N VAL A 5 19.96 3.70 12.63
CA VAL A 5 18.68 4.39 12.88
C VAL A 5 18.60 5.68 12.04
N LEU A 6 19.67 6.49 12.04
CA LEU A 6 19.71 7.73 11.25
C LEU A 6 19.57 7.44 9.73
N LEU A 7 20.32 6.46 9.22
CA LEU A 7 20.25 6.09 7.80
C LEU A 7 18.89 5.48 7.43
N PHE A 8 18.24 4.73 8.33
CA PHE A 8 16.89 4.22 8.17
C PHE A 8 15.88 5.38 8.06
N ILE A 9 15.98 6.40 8.94
CA ILE A 9 15.13 7.60 8.89
C ILE A 9 15.39 8.41 7.61
N VAL A 10 16.66 8.58 7.20
CA VAL A 10 16.99 9.23 5.92
C VAL A 10 16.37 8.46 4.75
N GLY A 11 16.44 7.14 4.77
CA GLY A 11 15.79 6.27 3.78
C GLY A 11 14.30 6.54 3.68
N LEU A 12 13.58 6.63 4.82
CA LEU A 12 12.16 6.97 4.88
C LEU A 12 11.86 8.34 4.27
N ILE A 13 12.65 9.36 4.62
CA ILE A 13 12.48 10.72 4.09
C ILE A 13 12.65 10.73 2.58
N LEU A 14 13.67 10.04 2.06
CA LEU A 14 13.92 9.95 0.61
C LEU A 14 12.79 9.22 -0.11
N LEU A 15 12.28 8.11 0.47
CA LEU A 15 11.14 7.37 -0.06
C LEU A 15 9.90 8.26 -0.19
N ILE A 16 9.52 8.95 0.89
CA ILE A 16 8.33 9.80 0.93
C ILE A 16 8.48 10.96 -0.07
N LYS A 17 9.60 11.68 -0.03
CA LYS A 17 9.83 12.81 -0.94
C LYS A 17 9.95 12.38 -2.39
N GLY A 18 10.58 11.25 -2.65
CA GLY A 18 10.65 10.67 -3.99
C GLY A 18 9.26 10.27 -4.50
N GLY A 19 8.42 9.69 -3.64
CA GLY A 19 7.02 9.36 -3.93
C GLY A 19 6.20 10.60 -4.27
N ASP A 20 6.25 11.65 -3.46
CA ASP A 20 5.57 12.93 -3.72
C ASP A 20 5.94 13.49 -5.11
N ILE A 21 7.27 13.58 -5.40
CA ILE A 21 7.78 14.08 -6.68
C ILE A 21 7.31 13.19 -7.85
N PHE A 22 7.33 11.88 -7.67
CA PHE A 22 6.88 10.94 -8.70
C PHE A 22 5.39 11.14 -9.01
N VAL A 23 4.54 11.22 -7.99
CA VAL A 23 3.09 11.42 -8.13
C VAL A 23 2.79 12.73 -8.85
N ASP A 24 3.36 13.84 -8.39
CA ASP A 24 3.13 15.17 -8.98
C ASP A 24 3.53 15.20 -10.45
N SER A 25 4.68 14.60 -10.77
CA SER A 25 5.19 14.52 -12.16
C SER A 25 4.31 13.64 -13.04
N SER A 26 3.87 12.49 -12.52
CA SER A 26 2.99 11.55 -13.22
C SER A 26 1.63 12.17 -13.50
N VAL A 27 1.04 12.88 -12.54
CA VAL A 27 -0.20 13.64 -12.70
C VAL A 27 -0.04 14.72 -13.77
N GLY A 28 1.07 15.47 -13.75
CA GLY A 28 1.38 16.48 -14.77
C GLY A 28 1.45 15.90 -16.18
N ILE A 29 2.08 14.73 -16.34
CA ILE A 29 2.16 14.00 -17.61
C ILE A 29 0.75 13.50 -18.03
N ALA A 30 0.02 12.87 -17.12
CA ALA A 30 -1.30 12.29 -17.40
C ALA A 30 -2.33 13.35 -17.83
N ARG A 31 -2.32 14.54 -17.20
CA ARG A 31 -3.16 15.69 -17.61
C ARG A 31 -2.86 16.13 -19.02
N ARG A 32 -1.60 16.13 -19.44
CA ARG A 32 -1.23 16.49 -20.82
C ARG A 32 -1.80 15.53 -21.86
N PHE A 33 -1.88 14.24 -21.54
CA PHE A 33 -2.53 13.24 -22.41
C PHE A 33 -4.07 13.27 -22.32
N GLY A 34 -4.65 14.27 -21.66
CA GLY A 34 -6.11 14.49 -21.61
C GLY A 34 -6.83 13.46 -20.73
N LEU A 35 -6.13 12.82 -19.80
CA LEU A 35 -6.77 11.93 -18.83
C LEU A 35 -7.56 12.75 -17.81
N SER A 36 -8.76 12.29 -17.47
CA SER A 36 -9.60 12.96 -16.48
C SER A 36 -8.98 12.86 -15.08
N GLU A 37 -9.26 13.85 -14.21
CA GLU A 37 -8.76 13.84 -12.83
C GLU A 37 -9.22 12.61 -12.04
N LEU A 38 -10.39 12.08 -12.33
CA LEU A 38 -10.90 10.86 -11.73
C LEU A 38 -10.05 9.65 -12.09
N ILE A 39 -9.68 9.48 -13.38
CA ILE A 39 -8.81 8.40 -13.85
C ILE A 39 -7.41 8.55 -13.24
N ILE A 40 -6.87 9.78 -13.24
CA ILE A 40 -5.56 10.07 -12.66
C ILE A 40 -5.55 9.69 -11.17
N GLY A 41 -6.56 10.11 -10.40
CA GLY A 41 -6.67 9.78 -8.98
C GLY A 41 -6.83 8.29 -8.71
N ALA A 42 -7.69 7.61 -9.46
CA ALA A 42 -7.97 6.18 -9.27
C ALA A 42 -6.81 5.25 -9.73
N THR A 43 -5.90 5.75 -10.55
CA THR A 43 -4.81 4.94 -11.12
C THR A 43 -3.43 5.47 -10.74
N VAL A 44 -3.06 6.64 -11.27
CA VAL A 44 -1.71 7.21 -11.15
C VAL A 44 -1.39 7.55 -9.71
N VAL A 45 -2.30 8.19 -8.99
CA VAL A 45 -2.08 8.60 -7.59
C VAL A 45 -2.04 7.37 -6.69
N SER A 46 -3.00 6.44 -6.80
CA SER A 46 -3.01 5.23 -5.98
C SER A 46 -1.76 4.37 -6.20
N LEU A 47 -1.35 4.17 -7.47
CA LEU A 47 -0.09 3.48 -7.77
C LEU A 47 1.11 4.24 -7.20
N GLY A 48 1.10 5.57 -7.32
CA GLY A 48 2.22 6.40 -6.87
C GLY A 48 2.43 6.35 -5.36
N THR A 49 1.36 6.35 -4.56
CA THR A 49 1.48 6.22 -3.10
C THR A 49 1.93 4.83 -2.66
N THR A 50 1.66 3.79 -3.46
CA THR A 50 2.10 2.41 -3.19
C THR A 50 3.51 2.10 -3.76
N LEU A 51 4.15 3.04 -4.46
CA LEU A 51 5.51 2.83 -4.98
C LEU A 51 6.57 2.59 -3.89
N PRO A 52 6.57 3.32 -2.76
CA PRO A 52 7.50 3.03 -1.67
C PRO A 52 7.46 1.55 -1.26
N GLU A 53 6.26 1.01 -1.05
CA GLU A 53 6.06 -0.40 -0.73
C GLU A 53 6.57 -1.31 -1.84
N ALA A 54 6.29 -1.01 -3.10
CA ALA A 54 6.74 -1.80 -4.23
C ALA A 54 8.26 -1.83 -4.35
N PHE A 55 8.93 -0.69 -4.22
CA PHE A 55 10.40 -0.63 -4.28
C PHE A 55 11.05 -1.37 -3.13
N VAL A 56 10.53 -1.23 -1.91
CA VAL A 56 11.05 -1.95 -0.74
C VAL A 56 10.82 -3.45 -0.90
N SER A 57 9.61 -3.89 -1.22
CA SER A 57 9.28 -5.31 -1.31
C SER A 57 10.01 -6.00 -2.46
N VAL A 58 10.01 -5.41 -3.66
CA VAL A 58 10.74 -5.95 -4.82
C VAL A 58 12.25 -5.94 -4.57
N GLY A 59 12.78 -4.82 -4.04
CA GLY A 59 14.20 -4.69 -3.74
C GLY A 59 14.69 -5.70 -2.70
N SER A 60 13.88 -5.99 -1.67
CA SER A 60 14.16 -7.01 -0.67
C SER A 60 14.13 -8.41 -1.26
N ALA A 61 13.07 -8.75 -2.00
CA ALA A 61 12.92 -10.06 -2.63
C ALA A 61 14.08 -10.37 -3.60
N LEU A 62 14.48 -9.42 -4.43
CA LEU A 62 15.60 -9.56 -5.36
C LEU A 62 16.95 -9.77 -4.66
N ARG A 63 17.09 -9.35 -3.41
CA ARG A 63 18.29 -9.55 -2.58
C ARG A 63 18.22 -10.82 -1.73
N GLY A 64 17.15 -11.62 -1.85
CA GLY A 64 16.94 -12.84 -1.09
C GLY A 64 16.32 -12.63 0.31
N TYR A 65 15.84 -11.42 0.62
CA TYR A 65 15.13 -11.11 1.88
C TYR A 65 13.61 -11.16 1.66
N GLY A 66 13.11 -12.38 1.41
CA GLY A 66 11.67 -12.64 1.20
C GLY A 66 10.84 -12.25 2.41
N GLU A 67 11.37 -12.40 3.62
CA GLU A 67 10.76 -12.02 4.90
C GLU A 67 10.44 -10.53 4.96
N ILE A 68 11.37 -9.69 4.48
CA ILE A 68 11.17 -8.23 4.43
C ILE A 68 10.10 -7.89 3.38
N SER A 69 10.12 -8.57 2.22
CA SER A 69 9.11 -8.37 1.17
C SER A 69 7.71 -8.71 1.66
N TYR A 70 7.56 -9.89 2.28
CA TYR A 70 6.30 -10.33 2.88
C TYR A 70 5.83 -9.38 3.98
N GLY A 71 6.73 -9.10 4.93
CA GLY A 71 6.44 -8.28 6.10
C GLY A 71 6.02 -6.86 5.73
N ASN A 72 6.68 -6.25 4.74
CA ASN A 72 6.31 -4.92 4.25
C ASN A 72 4.92 -4.93 3.62
N ALA A 73 4.61 -5.87 2.72
CA ALA A 73 3.30 -5.90 2.04
C ALA A 73 2.14 -6.19 3.02
N VAL A 74 2.26 -7.24 3.85
CA VAL A 74 1.22 -7.64 4.82
C VAL A 74 1.12 -6.63 5.95
N GLY A 75 2.27 -6.14 6.45
CA GLY A 75 2.33 -5.13 7.50
C GLY A 75 1.71 -3.81 7.08
N SER A 76 1.95 -3.36 5.83
CA SER A 76 1.31 -2.14 5.28
C SER A 76 -0.21 -2.28 5.23
N ILE A 77 -0.75 -3.44 4.87
CA ILE A 77 -2.21 -3.68 4.89
C ILE A 77 -2.76 -3.58 6.31
N ILE A 78 -2.08 -4.21 7.28
CA ILE A 78 -2.48 -4.15 8.70
C ILE A 78 -2.37 -2.71 9.22
N CYS A 79 -1.26 -2.03 8.95
CA CYS A 79 -1.04 -0.63 9.33
C CYS A 79 -2.10 0.29 8.72
N ASN A 80 -2.32 0.21 7.42
CA ASN A 80 -3.31 1.01 6.71
C ASN A 80 -4.73 0.81 7.27
N THR A 81 -5.09 -0.43 7.60
CA THR A 81 -6.43 -0.77 8.07
C THR A 81 -6.60 -0.53 9.57
N ALA A 82 -5.72 -1.12 10.38
CA ALA A 82 -5.88 -1.17 11.82
C ALA A 82 -5.27 0.03 12.56
N LEU A 83 -4.43 0.84 11.88
CA LEU A 83 -3.91 2.10 12.41
C LEU A 83 -4.49 3.30 11.65
N ILE A 84 -4.24 3.44 10.34
CA ILE A 84 -4.53 4.67 9.61
C ILE A 84 -6.04 4.86 9.39
N ALA A 85 -6.74 3.85 8.82
CA ALA A 85 -8.20 3.89 8.68
C ALA A 85 -8.87 3.96 10.05
N ALA A 86 -8.36 3.20 11.01
CA ALA A 86 -8.89 3.16 12.38
C ALA A 86 -8.83 4.53 13.07
N LEU A 87 -7.69 5.24 13.00
CA LEU A 87 -7.54 6.61 13.50
C LEU A 87 -8.51 7.56 12.80
N SER A 88 -8.60 7.46 11.47
CA SER A 88 -9.51 8.26 10.65
C SER A 88 -10.97 8.10 11.11
N ILE A 89 -11.40 6.86 11.29
CA ILE A 89 -12.77 6.52 11.72
C ILE A 89 -13.01 6.93 13.18
N PHE A 90 -12.02 6.73 14.05
CA PHE A 90 -12.13 7.07 15.48
C PHE A 90 -12.28 8.58 15.69
N ILE A 91 -11.49 9.39 14.97
CA ILE A 91 -11.55 10.84 15.03
C ILE A 91 -12.86 11.36 14.41
N ARG A 92 -13.13 10.93 13.16
CA ARG A 92 -14.28 11.41 12.39
C ARG A 92 -14.98 10.26 11.65
N PRO A 93 -15.99 9.63 12.27
CA PRO A 93 -16.85 8.68 11.56
C PRO A 93 -17.44 9.33 10.31
N SER A 94 -17.48 8.60 9.22
CA SER A 94 -17.95 9.14 7.94
C SER A 94 -18.92 8.19 7.23
N GLU A 95 -19.74 8.75 6.37
CA GLU A 95 -20.49 7.98 5.40
C GLU A 95 -19.55 7.53 4.27
N ILE A 96 -19.82 6.37 3.72
CA ILE A 96 -18.99 5.76 2.68
C ILE A 96 -19.79 5.63 1.40
N ASP A 97 -19.19 6.08 0.28
CA ASP A 97 -19.72 5.73 -1.03
C ASP A 97 -19.51 4.24 -1.30
N ARG A 98 -20.59 3.47 -1.13
CA ARG A 98 -20.59 2.02 -1.33
C ARG A 98 -20.15 1.62 -2.73
N LYS A 99 -20.39 2.45 -3.75
CA LYS A 99 -20.04 2.14 -5.14
C LYS A 99 -18.54 2.19 -5.36
N LEU A 100 -17.87 3.19 -4.77
CA LEU A 100 -16.40 3.32 -4.83
C LEU A 100 -15.70 2.25 -3.97
N PHE A 101 -16.29 1.89 -2.84
CA PHE A 101 -15.71 0.96 -1.88
C PHE A 101 -15.87 -0.51 -2.28
N LYS A 102 -16.96 -0.86 -2.98
CA LYS A 102 -17.34 -2.26 -3.28
C LYS A 102 -16.33 -2.98 -4.16
N ILE A 103 -15.88 -2.36 -5.24
CA ILE A 103 -14.98 -3.02 -6.21
C ILE A 103 -13.62 -3.33 -5.58
N PRO A 104 -12.88 -2.36 -4.99
CA PRO A 104 -11.62 -2.66 -4.33
C PRO A 104 -11.76 -3.71 -3.22
N ALA A 105 -12.87 -3.67 -2.43
CA ALA A 105 -13.11 -4.64 -1.38
C ALA A 105 -13.26 -6.07 -1.92
N ILE A 106 -14.06 -6.26 -2.96
CA ILE A 106 -14.25 -7.58 -3.59
C ILE A 106 -12.92 -8.12 -4.13
N PHE A 107 -12.19 -7.29 -4.89
CA PHE A 107 -10.89 -7.69 -5.43
C PHE A 107 -9.88 -7.99 -4.32
N PHE A 108 -9.88 -7.18 -3.24
CA PHE A 108 -9.04 -7.46 -2.08
C PHE A 108 -9.30 -8.85 -1.50
N PHE A 109 -10.56 -9.19 -1.21
CA PHE A 109 -10.88 -10.48 -0.59
C PHE A 109 -10.61 -11.66 -1.52
N ILE A 110 -10.87 -11.53 -2.82
CA ILE A 110 -10.52 -12.57 -3.81
C ILE A 110 -9.00 -12.79 -3.85
N SER A 111 -8.25 -11.70 -3.97
CA SER A 111 -6.78 -11.75 -4.06
C SER A 111 -6.14 -12.23 -2.76
N SER A 112 -6.64 -11.76 -1.61
CA SER A 112 -6.17 -12.20 -0.29
C SER A 112 -6.49 -13.67 -0.04
N ALA A 113 -7.67 -14.15 -0.42
CA ALA A 113 -8.01 -15.56 -0.31
C ALA A 113 -7.02 -16.42 -1.14
N PHE A 114 -6.74 -16.03 -2.36
CA PHE A 114 -5.77 -16.72 -3.20
C PHE A 114 -4.35 -16.68 -2.58
N TYR A 115 -3.91 -15.51 -2.08
CA TYR A 115 -2.62 -15.34 -1.44
C TYR A 115 -2.48 -16.22 -0.18
N VAL A 116 -3.49 -16.20 0.68
CA VAL A 116 -3.56 -17.00 1.91
C VAL A 116 -3.60 -18.51 1.60
N ILE A 117 -4.45 -18.94 0.65
CA ILE A 117 -4.50 -20.35 0.22
C ILE A 117 -3.13 -20.79 -0.31
N SER A 118 -2.44 -19.97 -1.10
CA SER A 118 -1.10 -20.28 -1.59
C SER A 118 -0.12 -20.49 -0.43
N ALA A 119 -0.17 -19.63 0.59
CA ALA A 119 0.68 -19.76 1.78
C ALA A 119 0.39 -21.02 2.60
N TYR A 120 -0.91 -21.33 2.86
CA TYR A 120 -1.29 -22.50 3.65
C TYR A 120 -1.05 -23.83 2.93
N CYS A 121 -1.27 -23.87 1.59
CA CYS A 121 -1.14 -25.10 0.83
C CYS A 121 0.30 -25.44 0.46
N PHE A 122 1.11 -24.42 0.16
CA PHE A 122 2.44 -24.63 -0.41
C PHE A 122 3.58 -24.17 0.49
N GLY A 123 3.31 -23.31 1.46
CA GLY A 123 4.36 -22.72 2.32
C GLY A 123 5.34 -21.80 1.55
N THR A 124 5.09 -21.58 0.26
CA THR A 124 5.95 -20.81 -0.64
C THR A 124 5.13 -19.93 -1.56
N PHE A 125 5.68 -18.81 -1.97
CA PHE A 125 5.11 -17.95 -2.99
C PHE A 125 5.88 -18.15 -4.30
N SER A 126 5.29 -18.90 -5.22
CA SER A 126 5.87 -19.21 -6.52
C SER A 126 5.67 -18.08 -7.53
N ARG A 127 6.46 -18.10 -8.62
CA ARG A 127 6.23 -17.17 -9.75
C ARG A 127 4.82 -17.24 -10.31
N PHE A 128 4.23 -18.43 -10.30
CA PHE A 128 2.85 -18.62 -10.74
C PHE A 128 1.86 -17.84 -9.86
N THR A 129 2.06 -17.87 -8.52
CA THR A 129 1.30 -17.04 -7.57
C THR A 129 1.43 -15.57 -7.92
N GLY A 130 2.65 -15.09 -8.17
CA GLY A 130 2.91 -13.71 -8.55
C GLY A 130 2.22 -13.30 -9.85
N PHE A 131 2.28 -14.13 -10.89
CA PHE A 131 1.61 -13.84 -12.18
C PHE A 131 0.08 -13.79 -12.06
N ILE A 132 -0.53 -14.66 -11.24
CA ILE A 132 -1.98 -14.60 -10.98
C ILE A 132 -2.34 -13.28 -10.26
N LEU A 133 -1.56 -12.86 -9.28
CA LEU A 133 -1.80 -11.60 -8.57
C LEU A 133 -1.67 -10.40 -9.53
N LEU A 134 -0.66 -10.39 -10.41
CA LEU A 134 -0.53 -9.35 -11.44
C LEU A 134 -1.66 -9.38 -12.47
N LEU A 135 -2.17 -10.55 -12.82
CA LEU A 135 -3.34 -10.65 -13.69
C LEU A 135 -4.58 -10.05 -12.99
N LEU A 136 -4.79 -10.33 -11.70
CA LEU A 136 -5.86 -9.72 -10.91
C LEU A 136 -5.69 -8.20 -10.82
N PHE A 137 -4.46 -7.69 -10.69
CA PHE A 137 -4.16 -6.27 -10.76
C PHE A 137 -4.59 -5.66 -12.11
N LEU A 138 -4.21 -6.27 -13.24
CA LEU A 138 -4.60 -5.77 -14.56
C LEU A 138 -6.12 -5.78 -14.76
N ILE A 139 -6.79 -6.83 -14.31
CA ILE A 139 -8.26 -6.93 -14.36
C ILE A 139 -8.89 -5.83 -13.50
N TYR A 140 -8.40 -5.62 -12.28
CA TYR A 140 -8.88 -4.54 -11.40
C TYR A 140 -8.70 -3.16 -12.04
N MET A 141 -7.52 -2.88 -12.60
CA MET A 141 -7.23 -1.61 -13.28
C MET A 141 -8.15 -1.40 -14.48
N PHE A 142 -8.37 -2.44 -15.28
CA PHE A 142 -9.30 -2.40 -16.40
C PHE A 142 -10.71 -2.01 -15.93
N PHE A 143 -11.26 -2.70 -14.92
CA PHE A 143 -12.58 -2.39 -14.38
C PHE A 143 -12.66 -0.97 -13.82
N THR A 144 -11.61 -0.50 -13.14
CA THR A 144 -11.57 0.85 -12.56
C THR A 144 -11.59 1.93 -13.64
N VAL A 145 -10.79 1.77 -14.70
CA VAL A 145 -10.72 2.72 -15.83
C VAL A 145 -12.03 2.71 -16.64
N PHE A 146 -12.58 1.53 -16.94
CA PHE A 146 -13.82 1.42 -17.71
C PHE A 146 -15.00 2.07 -16.99
N LYS A 147 -15.13 1.80 -15.68
CA LYS A 147 -16.23 2.38 -14.89
C LYS A 147 -16.11 3.89 -14.74
N SER A 148 -14.87 4.43 -14.75
CA SER A 148 -14.66 5.88 -14.73
C SER A 148 -15.13 6.56 -16.02
N LYS A 149 -15.07 5.89 -17.16
CA LYS A 149 -15.57 6.44 -18.45
C LYS A 149 -17.07 6.61 -18.47
N ASP A 150 -17.85 5.71 -17.88
CA ASP A 150 -19.31 5.81 -17.82
C ASP A 150 -19.78 6.98 -16.95
N SER A 151 -18.96 7.42 -15.99
CA SER A 151 -19.25 8.59 -15.15
C SER A 151 -18.90 9.93 -15.80
N ILE A 152 -18.14 9.92 -16.90
CA ILE A 152 -17.65 11.14 -17.61
C ILE A 152 -18.67 11.68 -18.61
N SER A 153 -19.74 10.93 -18.93
CA SER A 153 -20.69 11.32 -19.99
C SER A 153 -21.55 12.55 -19.68
N SER A 154 -21.39 13.25 -18.56
CA SER A 154 -22.24 14.40 -18.26
C SER A 154 -21.57 15.75 -18.01
N ASP A 155 -20.28 15.90 -17.67
CA ASP A 155 -19.88 17.26 -17.23
C ASP A 155 -18.47 17.80 -17.47
N LEU A 156 -17.55 17.19 -18.21
CA LEU A 156 -16.25 17.86 -18.44
C LEU A 156 -15.59 17.55 -19.79
N VAL A 157 -16.06 18.20 -20.83
CA VAL A 157 -15.21 18.60 -21.95
C VAL A 157 -14.33 19.75 -21.41
N LEU A 158 -13.16 19.39 -20.86
CA LEU A 158 -12.15 20.38 -20.53
C LEU A 158 -11.76 21.11 -21.80
N LYS A 159 -11.96 22.42 -21.80
CA LYS A 159 -11.51 23.36 -22.84
C LYS A 159 -10.05 23.02 -23.19
N LYS A 160 -9.86 22.66 -24.43
CA LYS A 160 -8.57 22.56 -25.09
C LYS A 160 -8.11 24.02 -25.29
N ASP A 161 -7.53 24.64 -24.26
CA ASP A 161 -6.85 25.89 -24.44
C ASP A 161 -5.55 25.58 -25.21
N SER A 162 -5.52 26.06 -26.43
CA SER A 162 -4.37 26.03 -27.30
C SER A 162 -3.24 26.86 -26.71
N VAL A 163 -2.26 26.21 -26.13
CA VAL A 163 -1.02 26.86 -25.65
C VAL A 163 0.17 26.29 -26.39
N THR A 164 0.73 27.14 -27.23
CA THR A 164 1.89 26.89 -28.06
C THR A 164 3.21 27.07 -27.29
N GLY A 165 4.22 26.24 -27.56
CA GLY A 165 5.63 26.47 -27.19
C GLY A 165 6.07 26.12 -25.76
N SER A 166 5.32 26.49 -24.74
CA SER A 166 5.61 26.24 -23.32
C SER A 166 5.39 24.78 -22.88
N GLU A 167 4.57 24.03 -23.61
CA GLU A 167 4.14 22.69 -23.26
C GLU A 167 5.23 21.61 -23.35
N ASN A 168 6.16 21.74 -24.31
CA ASN A 168 7.28 20.79 -24.46
C ASN A 168 8.31 20.95 -23.33
N ILE A 169 8.52 22.17 -22.87
CA ILE A 169 9.40 22.47 -21.74
C ILE A 169 8.80 21.89 -20.45
N LEU A 170 7.47 22.02 -20.26
CA LEU A 170 6.78 21.46 -19.11
C LEU A 170 6.80 19.94 -19.11
N LEU A 171 6.62 19.31 -20.27
CA LEU A 171 6.72 17.85 -20.39
C LEU A 171 8.13 17.37 -20.05
N PHE A 172 9.15 17.99 -20.61
CA PHE A 172 10.53 17.66 -20.31
C PHE A 172 10.85 17.82 -18.82
N LYS A 173 10.38 18.89 -18.20
CA LYS A 173 10.48 19.10 -16.75
C LYS A 173 9.81 17.98 -15.97
N ASN A 174 8.58 17.61 -16.32
CA ASN A 174 7.85 16.54 -15.64
C ASN A 174 8.54 15.18 -15.82
N ILE A 175 9.11 14.88 -17.00
CA ILE A 175 9.89 13.67 -17.20
C ILE A 175 11.16 13.68 -16.35
N LEU A 176 11.88 14.80 -16.30
CA LEU A 176 13.09 14.92 -15.49
C LEU A 176 12.79 14.77 -13.99
N THR A 177 11.75 15.44 -13.49
CA THR A 177 11.33 15.33 -12.08
C THR A 177 10.81 13.93 -11.75
N LEU A 178 10.14 13.24 -12.68
CA LEU A 178 9.72 11.83 -12.52
C LEU A 178 10.95 10.92 -12.35
N VAL A 179 11.98 11.08 -13.18
CA VAL A 179 13.23 10.31 -13.05
C VAL A 179 13.92 10.60 -11.70
N ILE A 180 13.96 11.87 -11.27
CA ILE A 180 14.48 12.23 -9.95
C ILE A 180 13.67 11.54 -8.85
N GLY A 181 12.34 11.53 -8.94
CA GLY A 181 11.47 10.82 -7.99
C GLY A 181 11.82 9.33 -7.90
N VAL A 182 11.96 8.64 -9.04
CA VAL A 182 12.34 7.22 -9.08
C VAL A 182 13.72 6.98 -8.44
N VAL A 183 14.70 7.82 -8.70
CA VAL A 183 16.04 7.72 -8.10
C VAL A 183 15.97 7.89 -6.58
N LEU A 184 15.23 8.89 -6.09
CA LEU A 184 15.07 9.10 -4.64
C LEU A 184 14.35 7.93 -3.96
N ILE A 185 13.29 7.39 -4.57
CA ILE A 185 12.59 6.21 -4.07
C ILE A 185 13.55 5.01 -3.99
N SER A 186 14.33 4.76 -5.06
CA SER A 186 15.27 3.64 -5.12
C SER A 186 16.38 3.76 -4.06
N LEU A 187 16.97 4.95 -3.90
CA LEU A 187 17.98 5.22 -2.88
C LEU A 187 17.39 5.06 -1.46
N GLY A 188 16.18 5.59 -1.25
CA GLY A 188 15.46 5.48 0.01
C GLY A 188 15.16 4.02 0.38
N ALA A 189 14.67 3.23 -0.56
CA ALA A 189 14.39 1.80 -0.38
C ALA A 189 15.67 1.03 0.00
N ASN A 190 16.79 1.28 -0.71
CA ASN A 190 18.05 0.64 -0.40
C ASN A 190 18.54 0.95 1.01
N LEU A 191 18.51 2.24 1.42
CA LEU A 191 18.90 2.64 2.77
C LEU A 191 18.00 1.99 3.83
N LEU A 192 16.72 1.89 3.56
CA LEU A 192 15.74 1.32 4.49
C LEU A 192 15.94 -0.18 4.66
N ILE A 193 16.11 -0.93 3.56
CA ILE A 193 16.38 -2.37 3.60
C ILE A 193 17.71 -2.66 4.31
N ASP A 194 18.82 -2.03 3.87
CA ASP A 194 20.16 -2.30 4.41
C ASP A 194 20.25 -2.00 5.91
N ASN A 195 19.62 -0.92 6.35
CA ASN A 195 19.66 -0.53 7.75
C ASN A 195 18.58 -1.24 8.58
N GLY A 196 17.44 -1.62 7.99
CA GLY A 196 16.45 -2.49 8.61
C GLY A 196 17.05 -3.84 8.99
N ILE A 197 17.77 -4.48 8.06
CA ILE A 197 18.48 -5.74 8.30
C ILE A 197 19.54 -5.58 9.43
N LYS A 198 20.37 -4.54 9.37
CA LYS A 198 21.38 -4.29 10.41
C LYS A 198 20.77 -3.99 11.78
N LEU A 199 19.60 -3.35 11.81
CA LEU A 199 18.86 -3.10 13.05
C LEU A 199 18.26 -4.39 13.61
N SER A 200 17.72 -5.28 12.76
CA SER A 200 17.21 -6.58 13.22
C SER A 200 18.30 -7.40 13.91
N TYR A 201 19.47 -7.51 13.29
CA TYR A 201 20.63 -8.18 13.90
C TYR A 201 21.09 -7.50 15.19
N ALA A 202 21.16 -6.16 15.22
CA ALA A 202 21.62 -5.42 16.40
C ALA A 202 20.65 -5.50 17.59
N LEU A 203 19.36 -5.70 17.33
CA LEU A 203 18.31 -5.83 18.33
C LEU A 203 17.98 -7.29 18.67
N GLY A 204 18.52 -8.25 17.90
CA GLY A 204 18.23 -9.67 18.08
C GLY A 204 16.79 -10.06 17.76
N ILE A 205 16.13 -9.32 16.87
CA ILE A 205 14.73 -9.55 16.44
C ILE A 205 14.69 -10.00 14.98
N PRO A 206 13.73 -10.86 14.60
CA PRO A 206 13.60 -11.31 13.23
C PRO A 206 13.37 -10.16 12.23
N GLU A 207 13.91 -10.30 11.02
CA GLU A 207 13.73 -9.33 9.93
C GLU A 207 12.26 -9.14 9.58
N THR A 208 11.46 -10.21 9.66
CA THR A 208 10.00 -10.19 9.48
C THR A 208 9.33 -9.20 10.44
N VAL A 209 9.76 -9.14 11.70
CA VAL A 209 9.17 -8.23 12.71
C VAL A 209 9.47 -6.77 12.37
N ILE A 210 10.71 -6.46 11.99
CA ILE A 210 11.07 -5.10 11.53
C ILE A 210 10.25 -4.72 10.30
N ALA A 211 10.06 -5.67 9.37
CA ALA A 211 9.31 -5.42 8.15
C ALA A 211 7.82 -5.20 8.41
N LEU A 212 7.18 -6.06 9.22
CA LEU A 212 5.75 -5.97 9.57
C LEU A 212 5.40 -4.71 10.38
N THR A 213 6.38 -4.11 11.05
CA THR A 213 6.15 -2.96 11.94
C THR A 213 6.78 -1.68 11.41
N PHE A 214 8.09 -1.50 11.55
CA PHE A 214 8.76 -0.23 11.25
C PHE A 214 8.82 0.08 9.76
N ILE A 215 9.15 -0.92 8.90
CA ILE A 215 9.23 -0.68 7.46
C ILE A 215 7.82 -0.43 6.92
N ALA A 216 6.86 -1.28 7.27
CA ALA A 216 5.47 -1.14 6.85
C ALA A 216 4.86 0.20 7.29
N PHE A 217 5.06 0.62 8.54
CA PHE A 217 4.62 1.93 9.01
C PHE A 217 5.27 3.06 8.22
N GLY A 218 6.58 2.98 7.99
CA GLY A 218 7.34 4.01 7.29
C GLY A 218 6.91 4.17 5.83
N THR A 219 6.71 3.08 5.11
CA THR A 219 6.26 3.11 3.72
C THR A 219 4.80 3.57 3.59
N SER A 220 3.97 3.33 4.63
CA SER A 220 2.57 3.78 4.68
C SER A 220 2.38 5.23 5.18
N LEU A 221 3.45 6.00 5.39
CA LEU A 221 3.34 7.42 5.75
C LEU A 221 2.67 8.29 4.68
N PRO A 222 2.83 8.07 3.37
CA PRO A 222 2.05 8.76 2.35
C PRO A 222 0.55 8.54 2.49
N GLU A 223 0.12 7.30 2.76
CA GLU A 223 -1.29 6.96 3.02
C GLU A 223 -1.82 7.68 4.26
N LEU A 224 -1.04 7.72 5.34
CA LEU A 224 -1.39 8.46 6.56
C LEU A 224 -1.57 9.95 6.27
N THR A 225 -0.63 10.55 5.53
CA THR A 225 -0.68 11.97 5.17
C THR A 225 -1.92 12.27 4.33
N THR A 226 -2.21 11.44 3.33
CA THR A 226 -3.39 11.55 2.47
C THR A 226 -4.68 11.38 3.28
N ALA A 227 -4.72 10.42 4.18
CA ALA A 227 -5.87 10.16 5.05
C ALA A 227 -6.16 11.36 5.97
N VAL A 228 -5.13 11.88 6.65
CA VAL A 228 -5.25 13.05 7.55
C VAL A 228 -5.70 14.28 6.78
N THR A 229 -5.08 14.56 5.62
CA THR A 229 -5.45 15.70 4.79
C THR A 229 -6.89 15.62 4.31
N SER A 230 -7.33 14.44 3.86
CA SER A 230 -8.71 14.21 3.43
C SER A 230 -9.71 14.38 4.58
N LEU A 231 -9.35 13.95 5.79
CA LEU A 231 -10.19 14.16 6.99
C LEU A 231 -10.34 15.63 7.34
N ILE A 232 -9.24 16.39 7.33
CA ILE A 232 -9.25 17.84 7.62
C ILE A 232 -10.14 18.57 6.60
N LYS A 233 -10.05 18.19 5.32
CA LYS A 233 -10.88 18.76 4.25
C LYS A 233 -12.33 18.26 4.23
N GLY A 234 -12.71 17.33 5.10
CA GLY A 234 -14.08 16.82 5.19
C GLY A 234 -14.40 15.66 4.22
N HIS A 235 -13.43 15.11 3.54
CA HIS A 235 -13.57 14.04 2.55
C HIS A 235 -13.26 12.65 3.11
N GLY A 236 -13.84 12.27 4.25
CA GLY A 236 -13.54 11.00 4.93
C GLY A 236 -13.83 9.74 4.09
N SER A 237 -14.86 9.75 3.25
CA SER A 237 -15.17 8.62 2.38
C SER A 237 -14.10 8.40 1.31
N LEU A 238 -13.50 9.48 0.81
CA LEU A 238 -12.40 9.42 -0.17
C LEU A 238 -11.14 8.85 0.48
N SER A 239 -10.83 9.26 1.72
CA SER A 239 -9.73 8.72 2.50
C SER A 239 -9.81 7.20 2.65
N LEU A 240 -10.95 6.69 3.09
CA LEU A 240 -11.16 5.25 3.29
C LEU A 240 -11.17 4.47 1.97
N GLY A 241 -11.71 5.06 0.90
CA GLY A 241 -11.64 4.49 -0.45
C GLY A 241 -10.21 4.34 -0.96
N ASN A 242 -9.35 5.33 -0.70
CA ASN A 242 -7.93 5.28 -1.05
C ASN A 242 -7.18 4.20 -0.24
N ILE A 243 -7.45 4.09 1.06
CA ILE A 243 -6.82 3.08 1.92
C ILE A 243 -7.14 1.66 1.45
N ILE A 244 -8.41 1.37 1.10
CA ILE A 244 -8.76 0.03 0.62
C ILE A 244 -8.15 -0.27 -0.75
N GLY A 245 -8.02 0.75 -1.60
CA GLY A 245 -7.30 0.67 -2.87
C GLY A 245 -5.82 0.33 -2.66
N ALA A 246 -5.13 1.04 -1.77
CA ALA A 246 -3.74 0.80 -1.41
C ALA A 246 -3.54 -0.62 -0.84
N ASN A 247 -4.45 -1.09 0.02
CA ASN A 247 -4.41 -2.45 0.56
C ASN A 247 -4.54 -3.51 -0.53
N LEU A 248 -5.45 -3.32 -1.48
CA LEU A 248 -5.55 -4.19 -2.64
C LEU A 248 -4.24 -4.19 -3.45
N LEU A 249 -3.67 -3.00 -3.72
CA LEU A 249 -2.42 -2.89 -4.46
C LEU A 249 -1.24 -3.57 -3.75
N ASN A 250 -1.20 -3.56 -2.43
CA ASN A 250 -0.19 -4.29 -1.67
C ASN A 250 -0.24 -5.80 -1.90
N ILE A 251 -1.43 -6.38 -2.09
CA ILE A 251 -1.56 -7.80 -2.44
C ILE A 251 -1.26 -8.03 -3.93
N VAL A 252 -1.98 -7.35 -4.83
CA VAL A 252 -1.96 -7.72 -6.25
C VAL A 252 -0.77 -7.16 -7.01
N PHE A 253 -0.30 -5.96 -6.67
CA PHE A 253 0.79 -5.28 -7.35
C PHE A 253 2.12 -5.49 -6.63
N VAL A 254 2.21 -5.11 -5.35
CA VAL A 254 3.47 -5.20 -4.58
C VAL A 254 3.90 -6.65 -4.40
N SER A 255 3.05 -7.49 -3.81
CA SER A 255 3.35 -8.93 -3.65
C SER A 255 3.42 -9.63 -5.01
N GLY A 256 2.53 -9.27 -5.96
CA GLY A 256 2.55 -9.81 -7.31
C GLY A 256 3.88 -9.59 -8.03
N LEU A 257 4.42 -8.37 -8.02
CA LEU A 257 5.72 -8.04 -8.60
C LEU A 257 6.86 -8.75 -7.88
N SER A 258 6.91 -8.65 -6.55
CA SER A 258 7.98 -9.22 -5.74
C SER A 258 8.12 -10.72 -5.98
N VAL A 259 7.01 -11.45 -5.89
CA VAL A 259 6.97 -12.90 -6.04
C VAL A 259 7.23 -13.33 -7.49
N SER A 260 6.77 -12.58 -8.50
CA SER A 260 7.04 -12.88 -9.91
C SER A 260 8.51 -12.76 -10.26
N LEU A 261 9.19 -11.75 -9.71
CA LEU A 261 10.60 -11.49 -9.96
C LEU A 261 11.49 -12.41 -9.14
N SER A 262 11.22 -12.57 -7.87
CA SER A 262 11.98 -13.41 -6.95
C SER A 262 11.04 -14.17 -6.02
N PRO A 263 10.72 -15.44 -6.34
CA PRO A 263 9.95 -16.31 -5.45
C PRO A 263 10.64 -16.47 -4.10
N PHE A 264 9.85 -16.62 -3.03
CA PHE A 264 10.37 -16.81 -1.68
C PHE A 264 9.41 -17.67 -0.84
N ASP A 265 9.96 -18.27 0.20
CA ASP A 265 9.21 -19.07 1.15
C ASP A 265 8.47 -18.18 2.14
N LEU A 266 7.37 -18.69 2.69
CA LEU A 266 6.67 -18.02 3.77
C LEU A 266 7.61 -17.89 4.97
N PRO A 267 7.75 -16.68 5.57
CA PRO A 267 8.60 -16.51 6.76
C PRO A 267 8.23 -17.53 7.85
N SER A 268 9.23 -18.20 8.38
CA SER A 268 9.09 -19.27 9.40
C SER A 268 9.94 -19.05 10.65
N ASP A 269 10.51 -17.86 10.78
CA ASP A 269 11.43 -17.49 11.88
C ASP A 269 10.74 -17.49 13.23
N LYS A 270 9.40 -17.36 13.25
CA LYS A 270 8.61 -17.31 14.47
C LYS A 270 7.56 -18.40 14.52
N LEU A 271 7.52 -19.06 15.66
CA LEU A 271 6.49 -20.03 15.99
C LEU A 271 5.63 -19.51 17.12
N LEU A 272 4.34 -19.49 16.93
CA LEU A 272 3.34 -19.21 17.96
C LEU A 272 2.54 -20.49 18.20
N LEU A 273 2.52 -20.97 19.44
CA LEU A 273 1.88 -22.25 19.80
C LEU A 273 2.38 -23.46 18.95
N GLY A 274 3.64 -23.44 18.54
CA GLY A 274 4.24 -24.50 17.70
C GLY A 274 3.88 -24.42 16.21
N MET A 275 3.16 -23.39 15.77
CA MET A 275 2.81 -23.16 14.37
C MET A 275 3.44 -21.86 13.85
N ASN A 276 3.57 -21.77 12.52
CA ASN A 276 4.13 -20.60 11.86
C ASN A 276 3.29 -19.35 12.16
N SER A 277 3.91 -18.30 12.73
CA SER A 277 3.23 -17.07 13.14
C SER A 277 2.61 -16.32 11.95
N SER A 278 3.21 -16.38 10.76
CA SER A 278 2.65 -15.75 9.56
C SER A 278 1.28 -16.32 9.20
N LEU A 279 1.05 -17.62 9.42
CA LEU A 279 -0.22 -18.29 9.15
C LEU A 279 -1.28 -18.00 10.24
N ILE A 280 -0.90 -18.02 11.52
CA ILE A 280 -1.88 -17.96 12.62
C ILE A 280 -2.07 -16.57 13.22
N LEU A 281 -1.17 -15.64 12.91
CA LEU A 281 -1.22 -14.26 13.42
C LEU A 281 -1.35 -13.24 12.28
N ASP A 282 -0.34 -13.15 11.40
CA ASP A 282 -0.26 -12.05 10.43
C ASP A 282 -1.40 -12.06 9.41
N MET A 283 -1.59 -13.19 8.72
CA MET A 283 -2.65 -13.34 7.72
C MET A 283 -4.06 -13.26 8.32
N PRO A 284 -4.38 -13.95 9.43
CA PRO A 284 -5.67 -13.78 10.10
C PRO A 284 -5.93 -12.34 10.54
N ILE A 285 -4.96 -11.64 11.13
CA ILE A 285 -5.14 -10.25 11.53
C ILE A 285 -5.37 -9.34 10.32
N MET A 286 -4.64 -9.54 9.23
CA MET A 286 -4.85 -8.82 7.97
C MET A 286 -6.30 -9.00 7.49
N ILE A 287 -6.80 -10.22 7.41
CA ILE A 287 -8.16 -10.50 6.94
C ILE A 287 -9.22 -9.99 7.91
N ILE A 288 -9.06 -10.23 9.22
CA ILE A 288 -10.00 -9.79 10.26
C ILE A 288 -10.11 -8.26 10.28
N SER A 289 -8.98 -7.55 10.21
CA SER A 289 -8.96 -6.09 10.16
C SER A 289 -9.73 -5.55 8.95
N MET A 290 -9.52 -6.15 7.78
CA MET A 290 -10.22 -5.79 6.55
C MET A 290 -11.70 -6.15 6.59
N LEU A 291 -12.09 -7.27 7.18
CA LEU A 291 -13.51 -7.63 7.38
C LEU A 291 -14.19 -6.62 8.32
N LEU A 292 -13.55 -6.28 9.44
CA LEU A 292 -14.07 -5.28 10.38
C LEU A 292 -14.23 -3.90 9.73
N LEU A 293 -13.34 -3.52 8.82
CA LEU A 293 -13.46 -2.28 8.05
C LEU A 293 -14.59 -2.37 7.01
N CYS A 294 -14.60 -3.45 6.21
CA CYS A 294 -15.42 -3.53 5.02
C CYS A 294 -16.88 -3.90 5.28
N ILE A 295 -17.17 -4.78 6.26
CA ILE A 295 -18.54 -5.25 6.48
C ILE A 295 -19.50 -4.11 6.84
N PRO A 296 -19.23 -3.26 7.86
CA PRO A 296 -20.13 -2.15 8.18
C PRO A 296 -20.22 -1.12 7.04
N ALA A 297 -19.07 -0.85 6.38
CA ALA A 297 -19.01 0.07 5.26
C ALA A 297 -19.92 -0.36 4.10
N LEU A 298 -19.88 -1.64 3.71
CA LEU A 298 -20.68 -2.17 2.61
C LEU A 298 -22.16 -2.37 2.99
N MET A 299 -22.45 -2.84 4.22
CA MET A 299 -23.82 -3.11 4.65
C MET A 299 -24.58 -1.83 4.99
N LYS A 300 -23.98 -0.93 5.77
CA LYS A 300 -24.65 0.25 6.32
C LYS A 300 -24.27 1.56 5.60
N GLY A 301 -23.21 1.57 4.78
CA GLY A 301 -22.67 2.79 4.16
C GLY A 301 -22.08 3.78 5.17
N LYS A 302 -21.73 3.30 6.36
CA LYS A 302 -21.21 4.11 7.47
C LYS A 302 -20.17 3.32 8.25
N VAL A 303 -19.22 4.05 8.83
CA VAL A 303 -18.24 3.53 9.79
C VAL A 303 -18.44 4.21 11.14
N TYR A 304 -18.12 3.53 12.22
CA TYR A 304 -18.43 3.94 13.58
C TYR A 304 -17.17 4.09 14.43
N ARG A 305 -17.15 5.04 15.37
CA ARG A 305 -16.00 5.25 16.29
C ARG A 305 -15.58 3.99 17.02
N ILE A 306 -16.55 3.20 17.48
CA ILE A 306 -16.29 1.95 18.19
C ILE A 306 -15.53 0.94 17.31
N GLN A 307 -15.82 0.90 16.01
CA GLN A 307 -15.11 0.11 15.01
C GLN A 307 -13.65 0.58 14.89
N GLY A 308 -13.41 1.91 14.84
CA GLY A 308 -12.06 2.47 14.87
C GLY A 308 -11.28 2.10 16.13
N ALA A 309 -11.94 2.17 17.31
CA ALA A 309 -11.33 1.76 18.57
C ALA A 309 -10.92 0.27 18.58
N PHE A 310 -11.79 -0.62 18.10
CA PHE A 310 -11.47 -2.04 17.98
C PHE A 310 -10.30 -2.31 17.02
N LEU A 311 -10.26 -1.63 15.89
CA LEU A 311 -9.15 -1.76 14.95
C LEU A 311 -7.84 -1.27 15.55
N LEU A 312 -7.83 -0.14 16.28
CA LEU A 312 -6.65 0.36 16.99
C LEU A 312 -6.17 -0.63 18.05
N MET A 313 -7.11 -1.25 18.78
CA MET A 313 -6.77 -2.30 19.72
C MET A 313 -6.11 -3.50 19.04
N ILE A 314 -6.64 -3.93 17.88
CA ILE A 314 -6.03 -5.01 17.07
C ILE A 314 -4.61 -4.65 16.66
N TYR A 315 -4.37 -3.42 16.18
CA TYR A 315 -3.01 -2.98 15.82
C TYR A 315 -2.06 -3.00 17.00
N THR A 316 -2.50 -2.50 18.15
CA THR A 316 -1.69 -2.49 19.38
C THR A 316 -1.35 -3.91 19.84
N VAL A 317 -2.33 -4.81 19.84
CA VAL A 317 -2.12 -6.23 20.18
C VAL A 317 -1.20 -6.88 19.14
N PHE A 318 -1.40 -6.62 17.85
CA PHE A 318 -0.54 -7.13 16.78
C PHE A 318 0.93 -6.72 17.01
N CYS A 319 1.20 -5.43 17.20
CA CYS A 319 2.55 -4.96 17.48
C CYS A 319 3.14 -5.62 18.75
N PHE A 320 2.35 -5.68 19.83
CA PHE A 320 2.79 -6.34 21.06
C PHE A 320 3.19 -7.80 20.81
N LEU A 321 2.34 -8.58 20.13
CA LEU A 321 2.62 -9.98 19.82
C LEU A 321 3.84 -10.14 18.93
N GLN A 322 4.08 -9.21 17.99
CA GLN A 322 5.27 -9.25 17.13
C GLN A 322 6.59 -9.12 17.91
N PHE A 323 6.62 -8.34 19.00
CA PHE A 323 7.84 -8.11 19.76
C PHE A 323 8.04 -9.05 20.96
N PHE A 324 6.98 -9.60 21.51
CA PHE A 324 7.02 -10.34 22.78
C PHE A 324 6.76 -11.84 22.65
N ILE A 325 6.40 -12.31 21.47
CA ILE A 325 6.28 -13.73 21.14
C ILE A 325 7.27 -14.09 20.04
#